data_2e7c8553f31e19e8e5aa7ec3bbae1d70
#
_entry.id   2e7c8553f31e19e8e5aa7ec3bbae1d70
#
_cell.length_a   1.000
_cell.length_b   1.000
_cell.length_c   1.000
_cell.angle_alpha   90.00
_cell.angle_beta   90.00
_cell.angle_gamma   90.00
#
_symmetry.space_group_name_H-M   'P 1'
#
loop_
_entity.id
_entity.type
_entity.pdbx_description
1 polymer ?
#
loop_
_entity_poly.entity_id
_entity_poly.type
_entity_poly.pdbx_seq_one_letter_code
_entity_poly.pdbx_strand_id
1 'polypeptide(L)'
;MSRRSSVLDCERLIVPIEVKNIFADLPQEIRAEELFRIFQSDSTEIERIVSHSYRSPSDFWYDQDQDEWVIVLRGHATLDFGAGESVELKAGDYLTIPRHVRHRVACTSEETIWLAVHSK
;
A
#
# COMPACT_ATOMS: atom_id res chain seq x y z
N MET A 1 -19.10 15.15 -8.76
CA MET A 1 -18.33 14.91 -9.92
C MET A 1 -19.12 14.97 -11.19
N SER A 2 -18.68 15.75 -12.04
CA SER A 2 -19.35 15.92 -13.30
C SER A 2 -19.01 14.80 -14.23
N ARG A 3 -19.98 14.42 -15.03
CA ARG A 3 -19.77 13.33 -15.92
C ARG A 3 -20.23 13.71 -17.29
N ARG A 4 -19.33 13.77 -18.17
CA ARG A 4 -19.70 14.02 -19.52
C ARG A 4 -19.79 12.72 -20.24
N SER A 5 -20.78 12.57 -21.01
CA SER A 5 -20.92 11.31 -21.70
C SER A 5 -21.13 11.54 -23.18
N SER A 6 -20.67 12.63 -23.67
CA SER A 6 -20.81 12.90 -25.09
C SER A 6 -20.03 11.88 -25.89
N VAL A 7 -20.67 11.29 -26.87
CA VAL A 7 -20.01 10.34 -27.75
C VAL A 7 -18.89 11.00 -28.51
N LEU A 8 -19.10 12.26 -28.88
CA LEU A 8 -18.07 12.97 -29.61
C LEU A 8 -16.80 13.12 -28.80
N ASP A 9 -16.96 13.37 -27.49
CA ASP A 9 -15.80 13.48 -26.63
C ASP A 9 -15.05 12.18 -26.59
N CYS A 10 -15.76 11.07 -26.51
CA CYS A 10 -15.11 9.76 -26.47
C CYS A 10 -14.30 9.52 -27.74
N GLU A 11 -14.84 9.94 -28.86
CA GLU A 11 -14.17 9.70 -30.13
C GLU A 11 -12.92 10.55 -30.29
N ARG A 12 -12.82 11.62 -29.51
CA ARG A 12 -11.67 12.50 -29.61
C ARG A 12 -10.59 12.26 -28.63
N LEU A 13 -10.80 11.30 -27.73
CA LEU A 13 -9.81 11.01 -26.72
C LEU A 13 -8.55 10.51 -27.38
N ILE A 14 -7.45 11.21 -27.14
CA ILE A 14 -6.16 10.84 -27.64
C ILE A 14 -5.42 10.01 -26.62
N VAL A 15 -5.60 10.35 -25.36
CA VAL A 15 -4.95 9.64 -24.27
C VAL A 15 -6.02 8.84 -23.54
N PRO A 16 -5.94 7.53 -23.61
CA PRO A 16 -6.94 6.70 -22.93
C PRO A 16 -6.82 6.84 -21.44
N ILE A 17 -7.97 6.95 -20.78
CA ILE A 17 -8.04 6.97 -19.33
C ILE A 17 -8.54 5.61 -18.91
N GLU A 18 -7.71 4.89 -18.19
CA GLU A 18 -7.99 3.52 -17.83
C GLU A 18 -8.34 3.42 -16.35
N VAL A 19 -9.48 2.82 -16.06
CA VAL A 19 -9.93 2.62 -14.69
C VAL A 19 -9.41 1.27 -14.22
N LYS A 20 -8.74 1.27 -13.07
CA LYS A 20 -8.26 0.05 -12.44
C LYS A 20 -8.84 -0.04 -11.04
N ASN A 21 -8.84 -1.24 -10.49
CA ASN A 21 -9.40 -1.46 -9.18
C ASN A 21 -8.33 -1.96 -8.24
N ILE A 22 -8.22 -1.33 -7.07
CA ILE A 22 -7.18 -1.69 -6.10
C ILE A 22 -7.31 -3.12 -5.60
N PHE A 23 -8.50 -3.70 -5.72
CA PHE A 23 -8.74 -5.05 -5.25
C PHE A 23 -8.70 -6.10 -6.37
N ALA A 24 -8.38 -5.69 -7.59
CA ALA A 24 -8.36 -6.62 -8.72
C ALA A 24 -7.00 -7.29 -8.85
N ASP A 25 -7.02 -8.48 -9.44
CA ASP A 25 -5.80 -9.21 -9.81
C ASP A 25 -4.86 -9.37 -8.62
N LEU A 26 -5.39 -9.92 -7.54
CA LEU A 26 -4.63 -10.10 -6.33
C LEU A 26 -3.78 -11.37 -6.41
N PRO A 27 -2.50 -11.29 -6.02
CA PRO A 27 -1.68 -12.49 -5.94
C PRO A 27 -2.20 -13.41 -4.84
N GLN A 28 -1.94 -14.70 -5.01
CA GLN A 28 -2.50 -15.71 -4.10
C GLN A 28 -1.42 -16.47 -3.32
N GLU A 29 -0.19 -16.07 -3.44
CA GLU A 29 0.90 -16.81 -2.80
C GLU A 29 0.88 -16.62 -1.29
N ILE A 30 0.93 -17.73 -0.55
CA ILE A 30 0.85 -17.71 0.90
C ILE A 30 2.19 -17.29 1.48
N ARG A 31 2.14 -16.53 2.59
CA ARG A 31 3.31 -16.05 3.32
C ARG A 31 4.20 -15.14 2.49
N ALA A 32 3.60 -14.52 1.51
CA ALA A 32 4.32 -13.62 0.64
C ALA A 32 3.82 -12.20 0.82
N GLU A 33 4.65 -11.26 0.45
CA GLU A 33 4.27 -9.86 0.37
C GLU A 33 4.66 -9.37 -1.00
N GLU A 34 3.71 -8.79 -1.73
CA GLU A 34 3.97 -8.29 -3.06
C GLU A 34 3.63 -6.82 -3.12
N LEU A 35 4.54 -6.06 -3.70
CA LEU A 35 4.41 -4.62 -3.83
C LEU A 35 4.22 -4.27 -5.29
N PHE A 36 3.19 -3.48 -5.55
CA PHE A 36 2.87 -3.05 -6.91
C PHE A 36 2.82 -1.55 -6.95
N ARG A 37 3.73 -0.96 -7.72
CA ARG A 37 3.72 0.49 -7.89
C ARG A 37 2.53 0.85 -8.79
N ILE A 38 1.64 1.70 -8.27
CA ILE A 38 0.46 2.11 -9.04
C ILE A 38 0.52 3.55 -9.48
N PHE A 39 1.44 4.34 -8.92
CA PHE A 39 1.62 5.73 -9.33
C PHE A 39 3.01 6.18 -8.93
N GLN A 40 3.63 7.02 -9.75
CA GLN A 40 4.92 7.58 -9.42
C GLN A 40 5.07 8.95 -10.07
N SER A 41 5.61 9.88 -9.30
CA SER A 41 6.00 11.20 -9.79
C SER A 41 7.39 11.48 -9.23
N ASP A 42 7.89 12.69 -9.43
CA ASP A 42 9.22 13.04 -8.95
C ASP A 42 9.33 12.97 -7.44
N SER A 43 8.25 13.24 -6.73
CA SER A 43 8.28 13.34 -5.27
C SER A 43 7.42 12.30 -4.56
N THR A 44 6.66 11.53 -5.29
CA THR A 44 5.67 10.65 -4.66
C THR A 44 5.62 9.31 -5.36
N GLU A 45 5.50 8.26 -4.56
CA GLU A 45 5.29 6.91 -5.07
C GLU A 45 4.16 6.29 -4.30
N ILE A 46 3.22 5.67 -5.01
CA ILE A 46 2.08 4.99 -4.39
C ILE A 46 2.14 3.52 -4.76
N GLU A 47 2.05 2.67 -3.75
CA GLU A 47 2.13 1.23 -3.93
C GLU A 47 0.92 0.55 -3.32
N ARG A 48 0.45 -0.48 -4.00
CA ARG A 48 -0.47 -1.43 -3.39
C ARG A 48 0.39 -2.57 -2.84
N ILE A 49 0.17 -2.94 -1.60
CA ILE A 49 0.88 -4.04 -0.96
C ILE A 49 -0.15 -5.12 -0.63
N VAL A 50 0.13 -6.34 -1.06
CA VAL A 50 -0.73 -7.48 -0.75
C VAL A 50 0.09 -8.46 0.06
N SER A 51 -0.38 -8.75 1.26
CA SER A 51 0.30 -9.64 2.19
C SER A 51 -0.59 -10.82 2.50
N HIS A 52 -0.03 -12.03 2.42
CA HIS A 52 -0.77 -13.24 2.74
C HIS A 52 -0.06 -13.94 3.90
N SER A 53 -0.60 -13.76 5.11
CA SER A 53 -0.01 -14.35 6.31
C SER A 53 1.48 -14.09 6.39
N TYR A 54 1.87 -12.88 6.01
CA TYR A 54 3.27 -12.50 5.89
C TYR A 54 3.80 -11.88 7.17
N ARG A 55 5.07 -12.11 7.43
CA ARG A 55 5.79 -11.38 8.46
C ARG A 55 7.22 -11.16 7.97
N SER A 56 7.79 -10.04 8.36
CA SER A 56 9.17 -9.74 8.03
C SER A 56 10.09 -10.73 8.73
N PRO A 57 11.23 -11.08 8.14
CA PRO A 57 12.23 -11.88 8.85
C PRO A 57 12.59 -11.22 10.18
N SER A 58 12.93 -12.04 11.19
CA SER A 58 13.07 -11.54 12.55
C SER A 58 14.18 -10.50 12.71
N ASP A 59 15.17 -10.54 11.85
CA ASP A 59 16.31 -9.61 11.93
C ASP A 59 16.24 -8.51 10.87
N PHE A 60 15.12 -8.40 10.18
CA PHE A 60 14.96 -7.40 9.12
C PHE A 60 14.18 -6.19 9.62
N TRP A 61 14.70 -5.00 9.35
CA TRP A 61 14.06 -3.75 9.69
C TRP A 61 14.06 -2.83 8.50
N TYR A 62 12.93 -2.23 8.22
CA TYR A 62 12.87 -1.14 7.25
C TYR A 62 13.42 0.12 7.88
N ASP A 63 14.21 0.85 7.13
CA ASP A 63 14.74 2.14 7.54
C ASP A 63 14.84 2.95 6.26
N GLN A 64 13.85 3.80 6.02
CA GLN A 64 13.69 4.46 4.75
C GLN A 64 14.01 5.94 4.86
N ASP A 65 14.45 6.52 3.76
CA ASP A 65 14.79 7.93 3.71
C ASP A 65 13.63 8.78 3.20
N GLN A 66 12.43 8.23 3.20
CA GLN A 66 11.22 8.93 2.81
C GLN A 66 10.17 8.72 3.89
N ASP A 67 9.27 9.70 4.02
CA ASP A 67 8.10 9.49 4.87
C ASP A 67 7.16 8.53 4.18
N GLU A 68 6.49 7.70 4.95
CA GLU A 68 5.56 6.72 4.42
C GLU A 68 4.22 6.85 5.12
N TRP A 69 3.17 7.04 4.34
CA TRP A 69 1.81 7.01 4.84
C TRP A 69 1.20 5.70 4.39
N VAL A 70 0.57 4.97 5.30
CA VAL A 70 0.04 3.66 4.97
C VAL A 70 -1.36 3.51 5.55
N ILE A 71 -2.23 2.87 4.78
CA ILE A 71 -3.57 2.53 5.22
C ILE A 71 -3.83 1.07 4.90
N VAL A 72 -4.50 0.37 5.82
CA VAL A 72 -4.96 -0.99 5.56
C VAL A 72 -6.34 -0.88 4.96
N LEU A 73 -6.52 -1.45 3.77
CA LEU A 73 -7.80 -1.43 3.06
C LEU A 73 -8.62 -2.68 3.31
N ARG A 74 -7.94 -3.80 3.61
CA ARG A 74 -8.60 -5.09 3.87
C ARG A 74 -7.71 -5.89 4.79
N GLY A 75 -8.32 -6.61 5.74
CA GLY A 75 -7.57 -7.44 6.67
C GLY A 75 -7.01 -6.63 7.83
N HIS A 76 -5.94 -7.13 8.41
CA HIS A 76 -5.32 -6.46 9.54
C HIS A 76 -3.84 -6.82 9.60
N ALA A 77 -3.08 -5.99 10.31
CA ALA A 77 -1.64 -6.16 10.39
C ALA A 77 -1.12 -5.58 11.70
N THR A 78 0.05 -6.05 12.09
CA THR A 78 0.76 -5.49 13.24
C THR A 78 2.12 -5.03 12.77
N LEU A 79 2.47 -3.79 13.09
CA LEU A 79 3.78 -3.24 12.82
C LEU A 79 4.56 -3.17 14.13
N ASP A 80 5.84 -3.55 14.07
CA ASP A 80 6.72 -3.54 15.22
C ASP A 80 7.73 -2.41 15.02
N PHE A 81 7.83 -1.53 16.01
CA PHE A 81 8.76 -0.41 15.97
C PHE A 81 9.94 -0.61 16.90
N GLY A 82 10.04 -1.77 17.53
CA GLY A 82 11.13 -2.07 18.44
C GLY A 82 10.84 -1.63 19.86
N ALA A 83 11.71 -2.01 20.77
CA ALA A 83 11.61 -1.65 22.19
C ALA A 83 10.25 -1.99 22.80
N GLY A 84 9.62 -3.05 22.30
CA GLY A 84 8.33 -3.47 22.79
C GLY A 84 7.16 -2.67 22.25
N GLU A 85 7.40 -1.76 21.32
CA GLU A 85 6.33 -0.96 20.75
C GLU A 85 5.81 -1.58 19.47
N SER A 86 4.52 -1.85 19.45
CA SER A 86 3.88 -2.36 18.25
C SER A 86 2.51 -1.69 18.12
N VAL A 87 2.02 -1.68 16.87
CA VAL A 87 0.76 -1.04 16.53
C VAL A 87 -0.04 -1.99 15.67
N GLU A 88 -1.31 -2.16 16.00
CA GLU A 88 -2.22 -2.96 15.21
C GLU A 88 -3.04 -2.05 14.32
N LEU A 89 -3.18 -2.47 13.05
CA LEU A 89 -4.03 -1.76 12.11
C LEU A 89 -5.06 -2.72 11.55
N LYS A 90 -6.30 -2.29 11.50
CA LYS A 90 -7.36 -3.03 10.83
C LYS A 90 -7.89 -2.17 9.70
N ALA A 91 -8.76 -2.74 8.90
CA ALA A 91 -9.26 -2.05 7.71
C ALA A 91 -9.74 -0.65 8.04
N GLY A 92 -9.22 0.32 7.31
CA GLY A 92 -9.54 1.72 7.52
C GLY A 92 -8.54 2.47 8.39
N ASP A 93 -7.70 1.77 9.14
CA ASP A 93 -6.70 2.43 9.98
C ASP A 93 -5.51 2.87 9.14
N TYR A 94 -4.99 4.05 9.44
CA TYR A 94 -3.81 4.55 8.74
C TYR A 94 -2.89 5.26 9.70
N LEU A 95 -1.63 5.37 9.31
CA LEU A 95 -0.64 6.10 10.09
C LEU A 95 0.47 6.58 9.18
N THR A 96 1.31 7.45 9.71
CA THR A 96 2.49 7.93 9.01
C THR A 96 3.71 7.40 9.73
N ILE A 97 4.63 6.84 8.96
CA ILE A 97 5.93 6.42 9.46
C ILE A 97 6.94 7.44 8.96
N PRO A 98 7.49 8.28 9.84
CA PRO A 98 8.48 9.26 9.39
C PRO A 98 9.74 8.57 8.89
N ARG A 99 10.47 9.28 8.04
CA ARG A 99 11.74 8.74 7.53
C ARG A 99 12.63 8.32 8.67
N HIS A 100 13.35 7.24 8.46
CA HIS A 100 14.33 6.68 9.39
C HIS A 100 13.75 6.15 10.69
N VAL A 101 12.43 6.04 10.78
CA VAL A 101 11.82 5.32 11.90
C VAL A 101 11.79 3.85 11.51
N ARG A 102 12.58 3.04 12.20
CA ARG A 102 12.72 1.63 11.89
C ARG A 102 11.44 0.88 12.22
N HIS A 103 11.08 -0.02 11.35
CA HIS A 103 9.86 -0.79 11.55
C HIS A 103 9.91 -2.09 10.76
N ARG A 104 9.06 -3.03 11.13
CA ARG A 104 8.93 -4.28 10.42
C ARG A 104 7.49 -4.77 10.55
N VAL A 105 7.11 -5.67 9.66
CA VAL A 105 5.77 -6.26 9.70
C VAL A 105 5.84 -7.45 10.64
N ALA A 106 5.19 -7.34 11.79
CA ALA A 106 5.22 -8.44 12.76
C ALA A 106 4.29 -9.57 12.33
N CYS A 107 3.14 -9.23 11.78
CA CYS A 107 2.24 -10.23 11.22
C CYS A 107 1.16 -9.55 10.39
N THR A 108 0.55 -10.33 9.51
CA THR A 108 -0.59 -9.89 8.72
C THR A 108 -1.62 -10.99 8.70
N SER A 109 -2.85 -10.62 8.41
CA SER A 109 -3.92 -11.58 8.25
C SER A 109 -3.71 -12.42 6.99
N GLU A 110 -4.59 -13.38 6.79
CA GLU A 110 -4.51 -14.29 5.67
C GLU A 110 -4.49 -13.53 4.34
N GLU A 111 -5.26 -12.46 4.24
CA GLU A 111 -5.17 -11.55 3.10
C GLU A 111 -5.25 -10.13 3.63
N THR A 112 -4.19 -9.36 3.42
CA THR A 112 -4.13 -7.97 3.84
C THR A 112 -3.77 -7.12 2.65
N ILE A 113 -4.54 -6.07 2.41
CA ILE A 113 -4.29 -5.16 1.32
C ILE A 113 -4.03 -3.79 1.90
N TRP A 114 -2.89 -3.23 1.56
CA TRP A 114 -2.46 -1.93 2.05
C TRP A 114 -2.26 -0.98 0.87
N LEU A 115 -2.34 0.28 1.17
CA LEU A 115 -1.91 1.33 0.24
C LEU A 115 -0.83 2.12 0.96
N ALA A 116 0.31 2.25 0.32
CA ALA A 116 1.44 2.99 0.89
C ALA A 116 1.79 4.15 -0.02
N VAL A 117 2.00 5.32 0.57
CA VAL A 117 2.40 6.52 -0.14
C VAL A 117 3.74 6.95 0.43
N HIS A 118 4.75 6.97 -0.44
CA HIS A 118 6.09 7.41 -0.07
C HIS A 118 6.30 8.82 -0.59
N SER A 119 6.79 9.69 0.27
CA SER A 119 6.97 11.10 -0.06
C SER A 119 8.39 11.52 0.26
N LYS A 120 9.04 12.12 -0.72
CA LYS A 120 10.39 12.64 -0.54
C LYS A 120 10.40 13.95 0.20
#